data_ced736899a6ee722364f4b012f1cb4e2
#
_entry.id   ced736899a6ee722364f4b012f1cb4e2
#
_cell.length_a   1.000
_cell.length_b   1.000
_cell.length_c   1.000
_cell.angle_alpha   90.00
_cell.angle_beta   90.00
_cell.angle_gamma   90.00
#
_symmetry.space_group_name_H-M   'P 1'
#
loop_
_entity.id
_entity.type
_entity.pdbx_description
1 polymer ?
#
loop_
_entity_poly.entity_id
_entity_poly.type
_entity_poly.pdbx_seq_one_letter_code
_entity_poly.pdbx_strand_id
1 'polypeptide(L)'
;MKRTAVQGGTLEPWLRELAPARITVLDCKTGARFTEPSYVAAEYETVETTGRDPAAGGPRTFPHLTLRCYLAAGREALRYEGSPNVLVFSPFRDGQVAQFDGAEFLVRDFLKRIRPGFHLAKPALCLKVQERTTQVEERALVDLGVQSGGGKVFLFQESLSILEDAKHNFPGLSQAVAFDILPG
;
A
#
# COMPACT_ATOMS: atom_id res chain seq x y z
N MET A 1 -5.23 22.58 -23.48
CA MET A 1 -5.10 22.58 -22.02
C MET A 1 -3.63 22.75 -21.69
N LYS A 2 -3.21 23.89 -21.13
CA LYS A 2 -1.80 24.14 -20.80
C LYS A 2 -1.43 23.33 -19.55
N ARG A 3 -0.49 22.41 -19.69
CA ARG A 3 0.15 21.73 -18.56
C ARG A 3 1.07 22.74 -17.88
N THR A 4 0.71 23.20 -16.71
CA THR A 4 1.59 24.04 -15.90
C THR A 4 2.52 23.13 -15.13
N ALA A 5 3.81 23.19 -15.48
CA ALA A 5 4.84 22.53 -14.68
C ALA A 5 4.87 23.22 -13.31
N VAL A 6 4.61 22.48 -12.24
CA VAL A 6 4.80 22.95 -10.88
C VAL A 6 6.30 22.99 -10.62
N GLN A 7 6.92 24.14 -10.78
CA GLN A 7 8.28 24.36 -10.28
C GLN A 7 8.22 24.32 -8.74
N GLY A 8 8.82 23.29 -8.15
CA GLY A 8 9.32 23.33 -6.78
C GLY A 8 8.30 23.55 -5.66
N GLY A 9 7.03 23.26 -5.87
CA GLY A 9 6.09 23.11 -4.77
C GLY A 9 6.55 21.91 -3.93
N THR A 10 7.04 22.19 -2.73
CA THR A 10 7.47 21.20 -1.76
C THR A 10 6.31 20.26 -1.54
N LEU A 11 6.33 19.12 -2.22
CA LEU A 11 5.55 17.96 -1.79
C LEU A 11 5.82 17.83 -0.30
N GLU A 12 4.77 17.74 0.50
CA GLU A 12 4.81 17.68 1.95
C GLU A 12 6.10 16.97 2.41
N PRO A 13 7.00 17.62 3.16
CA PRO A 13 8.32 17.07 3.49
C PRO A 13 8.26 15.66 4.09
N TRP A 14 7.15 15.36 4.79
CA TRP A 14 6.90 14.07 5.41
C TRP A 14 6.78 12.88 4.42
N LEU A 15 6.45 13.13 3.14
CA LEU A 15 6.41 12.04 2.14
C LEU A 15 7.80 11.56 1.70
N ARG A 16 8.84 12.39 1.90
CA ARG A 16 10.23 12.06 1.53
C ARG A 16 11.07 11.47 2.66
N GLU A 17 10.71 11.72 3.91
CA GLU A 17 11.54 11.34 5.08
C GLU A 17 11.28 9.93 5.61
N LEU A 18 10.29 9.22 5.09
CA LEU A 18 9.98 7.88 5.58
C LEU A 18 10.82 6.86 4.83
N ALA A 19 11.70 6.18 5.56
CA ALA A 19 12.28 4.95 5.06
C ALA A 19 11.13 4.00 4.66
N PRO A 20 11.15 3.42 3.45
CA PRO A 20 10.05 2.59 3.00
C PRO A 20 9.97 1.35 3.87
N ALA A 21 8.79 1.02 4.31
CA ALA A 21 8.55 -0.29 4.89
C ALA A 21 8.93 -1.37 3.87
N ARG A 22 9.47 -2.48 4.35
CA ARG A 22 9.75 -3.65 3.51
C ARG A 22 8.61 -4.65 3.67
N ILE A 23 8.06 -5.10 2.55
CA ILE A 23 7.00 -6.10 2.53
C ILE A 23 7.58 -7.41 2.06
N THR A 24 7.47 -8.44 2.90
CA THR A 24 7.78 -9.81 2.54
C THR A 24 6.49 -10.53 2.22
N VAL A 25 6.45 -11.11 1.02
CA VAL A 25 5.33 -11.91 0.55
C VAL A 25 5.77 -13.36 0.45
N LEU A 26 4.96 -14.28 0.98
CA LEU A 26 5.24 -15.69 1.00
C LEU A 26 4.00 -16.50 0.62
N ASP A 27 4.11 -17.35 -0.36
CA ASP A 27 3.07 -18.34 -0.70
C ASP A 27 3.34 -19.64 0.08
N CYS A 28 2.49 -19.93 1.04
CA CYS A 28 2.62 -21.12 1.91
C CYS A 28 2.51 -22.44 1.16
N LYS A 29 1.88 -22.45 -0.01
CA LYS A 29 1.71 -23.69 -0.80
C LYS A 29 2.96 -24.04 -1.57
N THR A 30 3.59 -23.03 -2.19
CA THR A 30 4.75 -23.23 -3.07
C THR A 30 6.08 -22.98 -2.37
N GLY A 31 6.06 -22.27 -1.23
CA GLY A 31 7.26 -21.76 -0.57
C GLY A 31 7.89 -20.57 -1.29
N ALA A 32 7.30 -20.11 -2.39
CA ALA A 32 7.80 -18.94 -3.10
C ALA A 32 7.71 -17.70 -2.21
N ARG A 33 8.79 -16.92 -2.18
CA ARG A 33 8.85 -15.69 -1.40
C ARG A 33 9.66 -14.61 -2.10
N PHE A 34 9.32 -13.37 -1.85
CA PHE A 34 10.13 -12.21 -2.19
C PHE A 34 9.94 -11.09 -1.16
N THR A 35 10.90 -10.19 -1.09
CA THR A 35 10.84 -8.99 -0.24
C THR A 35 11.14 -7.78 -1.09
N GLU A 36 10.25 -6.79 -1.02
CA GLU A 36 10.38 -5.53 -1.76
C GLU A 36 10.03 -4.33 -0.90
N PRO A 37 10.52 -3.12 -1.27
CA PRO A 37 10.10 -1.89 -0.61
C PRO A 37 8.62 -1.61 -0.91
N SER A 38 7.95 -0.94 0.02
CA SER A 38 6.53 -0.59 -0.09
C SER A 38 6.25 0.65 -0.95
N TYR A 39 7.00 0.84 -2.04
CA TYR A 39 6.78 1.98 -2.92
C TYR A 39 5.69 1.73 -3.95
N VAL A 40 4.97 2.80 -4.28
CA VAL A 40 4.11 2.89 -5.46
C VAL A 40 4.48 4.12 -6.26
N ALA A 41 4.37 4.03 -7.58
CA ALA A 41 4.46 5.16 -8.49
C ALA A 41 3.06 5.47 -9.02
N ALA A 42 2.64 6.72 -8.94
CA ALA A 42 1.34 7.15 -9.42
C ALA A 42 1.45 8.46 -10.20
N GLU A 43 0.73 8.55 -11.32
CA GLU A 43 0.54 9.83 -12.00
C GLU A 43 -0.37 10.73 -11.17
N TYR A 44 -0.04 12.01 -11.14
CA TYR A 44 -0.84 13.03 -10.48
C TYR A 44 -1.12 14.21 -11.39
N GLU A 45 -2.19 14.91 -11.09
CA GLU A 45 -2.48 16.23 -11.62
C GLU A 45 -2.67 17.22 -10.47
N THR A 46 -2.36 18.47 -10.74
CA THR A 46 -2.69 19.58 -9.84
C THR A 46 -4.08 20.09 -10.20
N VAL A 47 -4.99 20.00 -9.25
CA VAL A 47 -6.35 20.50 -9.35
C VAL A 47 -6.48 21.75 -8.48
N GLU A 48 -7.03 22.81 -9.01
CA GLU A 48 -7.33 24.02 -8.25
C GLU A 48 -8.76 23.93 -7.70
N THR A 49 -8.89 23.99 -6.39
CA THR A 49 -10.21 24.05 -5.74
C THR A 49 -10.41 25.42 -5.13
N THR A 50 -11.50 26.07 -5.49
CA THR A 50 -11.88 27.35 -4.89
C THR A 50 -12.66 27.09 -3.60
N GLY A 51 -12.09 27.53 -2.49
CA GLY A 51 -12.71 27.49 -1.17
C GLY A 51 -12.88 28.88 -0.58
N ARG A 52 -13.51 28.98 0.58
CA ARG A 52 -13.62 30.22 1.34
C ARG A 52 -12.42 30.33 2.29
N ASP A 53 -11.70 31.44 2.22
CA ASP A 53 -10.61 31.70 3.18
C ASP A 53 -11.23 31.98 4.57
N PRO A 54 -10.96 31.15 5.58
CA PRO A 54 -11.51 31.38 6.92
C PRO A 54 -11.02 32.65 7.58
N ALA A 55 -9.86 33.20 7.16
CA ALA A 55 -9.27 34.40 7.72
C ALA A 55 -9.71 35.68 6.96
N ALA A 56 -9.83 35.61 5.63
CA ALA A 56 -10.12 36.76 4.79
C ALA A 56 -11.59 36.82 4.30
N GLY A 57 -12.37 35.76 4.48
CA GLY A 57 -13.79 35.68 4.11
C GLY A 57 -14.10 35.67 2.63
N GLY A 58 -13.08 35.76 1.77
CA GLY A 58 -13.19 35.77 0.30
C GLY A 58 -12.89 34.42 -0.34
N PRO A 59 -13.14 34.27 -1.66
CA PRO A 59 -12.75 33.08 -2.39
C PRO A 59 -11.24 32.99 -2.49
N ARG A 60 -10.69 31.82 -2.18
CA ARG A 60 -9.27 31.51 -2.34
C ARG A 60 -9.11 30.18 -3.08
N THR A 61 -8.18 30.14 -4.00
CA THR A 61 -7.85 28.94 -4.77
C THR A 61 -6.70 28.20 -4.08
N PHE A 62 -6.93 26.93 -3.81
CA PHE A 62 -5.94 26.05 -3.20
C PHE A 62 -5.56 24.98 -4.22
N PRO A 63 -4.28 24.90 -4.63
CA PRO A 63 -3.81 23.78 -5.43
C PRO A 63 -3.70 22.54 -4.55
N HIS A 64 -4.24 21.41 -5.01
CA HIS A 64 -4.04 20.11 -4.40
C HIS A 64 -3.70 19.07 -5.46
N LEU A 65 -2.99 18.02 -5.04
CA LEU A 65 -2.60 16.92 -5.90
C LEU A 65 -3.69 15.86 -5.90
N THR A 66 -4.11 15.46 -7.08
CA THR A 66 -5.03 14.34 -7.28
C THR A 66 -4.32 13.23 -8.03
N LEU A 67 -4.29 12.03 -7.43
CA LEU A 67 -3.73 10.85 -8.09
C LEU A 67 -4.66 10.39 -9.21
N ARG A 68 -4.10 10.09 -10.37
CA ARG A 68 -4.82 9.65 -11.58
C ARG A 68 -4.82 8.15 -11.76
N CYS A 69 -3.64 7.57 -11.77
CA CYS A 69 -3.47 6.13 -11.93
C CYS A 69 -2.16 5.67 -11.30
N TYR A 70 -2.14 4.42 -10.86
CA TYR A 70 -0.93 3.76 -10.38
C TYR A 70 -0.21 3.09 -11.54
N LEU A 71 1.11 3.27 -11.61
CA LEU A 71 1.97 2.80 -12.71
C LEU A 71 2.76 1.56 -12.32
N ALA A 72 3.30 1.53 -11.12
CA ALA A 72 4.19 0.46 -10.66
C ALA A 72 4.19 0.33 -9.14
N ALA A 73 4.57 -0.85 -8.64
CA ALA A 73 4.70 -1.17 -7.23
C ALA A 73 6.04 -1.82 -6.90
N GLY A 74 6.46 -1.69 -5.65
CA GLY A 74 7.72 -2.24 -5.17
C GLY A 74 8.94 -1.53 -5.76
N ARG A 75 9.97 -2.29 -6.05
CA ARG A 75 11.21 -1.78 -6.66
C ARG A 75 10.99 -1.16 -8.04
N GLU A 76 10.03 -1.63 -8.80
CA GLU A 76 9.68 -1.06 -10.11
C GLU A 76 9.23 0.39 -10.00
N ALA A 77 8.58 0.78 -8.91
CA ALA A 77 8.13 2.15 -8.68
C ALA A 77 9.31 3.14 -8.66
N LEU A 78 10.49 2.73 -8.19
CA LEU A 78 11.67 3.58 -8.11
C LEU A 78 12.19 4.02 -9.48
N ARG A 79 11.85 3.30 -10.56
CA ARG A 79 12.23 3.69 -11.94
C ARG A 79 11.54 4.97 -12.40
N TYR A 80 10.47 5.35 -11.72
CA TYR A 80 9.71 6.57 -12.03
C TYR A 80 10.14 7.77 -11.18
N GLU A 81 11.15 7.59 -10.31
CA GLU A 81 11.67 8.67 -9.48
C GLU A 81 12.22 9.79 -10.37
N GLY A 82 11.77 11.03 -10.12
CA GLY A 82 12.13 12.18 -10.95
C GLY A 82 11.37 12.31 -12.28
N SER A 83 10.47 11.38 -12.61
CA SER A 83 9.61 11.52 -13.79
C SER A 83 8.60 12.65 -13.63
N PRO A 84 8.34 13.44 -14.69
CA PRO A 84 7.37 14.54 -14.63
C PRO A 84 5.96 14.01 -14.36
N ASN A 85 5.24 14.69 -13.46
CA ASN A 85 3.88 14.34 -13.04
C ASN A 85 3.71 12.93 -12.43
N VAL A 86 4.78 12.32 -11.94
CA VAL A 86 4.74 11.05 -11.22
C VAL A 86 5.24 11.26 -9.80
N LEU A 87 4.46 10.75 -8.85
CA LEU A 87 4.81 10.69 -7.44
C LEU A 87 5.19 9.26 -7.07
N VAL A 88 6.36 9.09 -6.45
CA VAL A 88 6.81 7.83 -5.87
C VAL A 88 6.73 7.97 -4.35
N PHE A 89 5.95 7.12 -3.70
CA PHE A 89 5.72 7.20 -2.26
C PHE A 89 5.41 5.83 -1.65
N SER A 90 5.53 5.72 -0.32
CA SER A 90 5.07 4.54 0.42
C SER A 90 3.62 4.74 0.87
N PRO A 91 2.69 3.84 0.54
CA PRO A 91 1.32 3.90 1.03
C PRO A 91 1.17 3.43 2.49
N PHE A 92 2.27 3.00 3.11
CA PHE A 92 2.32 2.58 4.51
C PHE A 92 3.22 3.53 5.30
N ARG A 93 2.81 3.78 6.54
CA ARG A 93 3.58 4.56 7.52
C ARG A 93 3.55 3.83 8.85
N ASP A 94 4.73 3.55 9.40
CA ASP A 94 4.86 2.85 10.70
C ASP A 94 4.05 1.54 10.77
N GLY A 95 4.01 0.79 9.66
CA GLY A 95 3.23 -0.46 9.56
C GLY A 95 1.73 -0.27 9.39
N GLN A 96 1.24 0.97 9.31
CA GLN A 96 -0.16 1.32 9.13
C GLN A 96 -0.47 1.73 7.68
N VAL A 97 -1.73 1.61 7.28
CA VAL A 97 -2.20 2.08 5.97
C VAL A 97 -2.37 3.59 6.01
N ALA A 98 -1.47 4.32 5.36
CA ALA A 98 -1.52 5.78 5.25
C ALA A 98 -2.31 6.24 4.01
N GLN A 99 -2.22 5.49 2.90
CA GLN A 99 -2.95 5.78 1.67
C GLN A 99 -3.52 4.47 1.12
N PHE A 100 -4.84 4.33 1.22
CA PHE A 100 -5.54 3.06 1.01
C PHE A 100 -5.43 2.54 -0.43
N ASP A 101 -5.71 3.38 -1.43
CA ASP A 101 -5.73 2.96 -2.83
C ASP A 101 -4.36 2.50 -3.33
N GLY A 102 -3.28 3.18 -2.90
CA GLY A 102 -1.91 2.77 -3.20
C GLY A 102 -1.51 1.48 -2.49
N ALA A 103 -1.95 1.29 -1.25
CA ALA A 103 -1.74 0.05 -0.53
C ALA A 103 -2.48 -1.12 -1.21
N GLU A 104 -3.72 -0.90 -1.64
CA GLU A 104 -4.50 -1.88 -2.39
C GLU A 104 -3.82 -2.25 -3.72
N PHE A 105 -3.39 -1.23 -4.48
CA PHE A 105 -2.67 -1.46 -5.72
C PHE A 105 -1.40 -2.29 -5.50
N LEU A 106 -0.59 -1.93 -4.50
CA LEU A 106 0.65 -2.62 -4.17
C LEU A 106 0.41 -4.08 -3.76
N VAL A 107 -0.51 -4.32 -2.84
CA VAL A 107 -0.83 -5.68 -2.37
C VAL A 107 -1.40 -6.52 -3.51
N ARG A 108 -2.25 -5.95 -4.34
CA ARG A 108 -2.81 -6.63 -5.53
C ARG A 108 -1.72 -6.99 -6.55
N ASP A 109 -0.77 -6.10 -6.79
CA ASP A 109 0.37 -6.37 -7.67
C ASP A 109 1.25 -7.50 -7.11
N PHE A 110 1.55 -7.46 -5.81
CA PHE A 110 2.34 -8.50 -5.15
C PHE A 110 1.64 -9.85 -5.15
N LEU A 111 0.32 -9.88 -4.95
CA LEU A 111 -0.46 -11.11 -5.09
C LEU A 111 -0.39 -11.70 -6.49
N LYS A 112 -0.47 -10.87 -7.52
CA LYS A 112 -0.32 -11.33 -8.91
C LYS A 112 1.07 -11.89 -9.19
N ARG A 113 2.10 -11.30 -8.62
CA ARG A 113 3.50 -11.75 -8.80
C ARG A 113 3.79 -13.07 -8.08
N ILE A 114 3.29 -13.25 -6.84
CA ILE A 114 3.52 -14.48 -6.08
C ILE A 114 2.65 -15.64 -6.58
N ARG A 115 1.51 -15.33 -7.17
CA ARG A 115 0.54 -16.30 -7.72
C ARG A 115 0.17 -15.93 -9.16
N PRO A 116 1.07 -16.16 -10.12
CA PRO A 116 0.79 -15.84 -11.51
C PRO A 116 -0.28 -16.77 -12.09
N GLY A 117 -1.09 -16.24 -13.00
CA GLY A 117 -2.14 -16.98 -13.68
C GLY A 117 -3.55 -16.78 -13.11
N PHE A 118 -4.51 -17.51 -13.70
CA PHE A 118 -5.90 -17.45 -13.28
C PHE A 118 -6.18 -18.46 -12.17
N HIS A 119 -6.71 -17.99 -11.05
CA HIS A 119 -7.11 -18.83 -9.91
C HIS A 119 -8.57 -18.61 -9.58
N LEU A 120 -9.37 -19.68 -9.63
CA LEU A 120 -10.78 -19.68 -9.25
C LEU A 120 -10.99 -19.36 -7.76
N ALA A 121 -10.10 -19.91 -6.91
CA ALA A 121 -10.17 -19.69 -5.48
C ALA A 121 -9.31 -18.49 -5.06
N LYS A 122 -9.92 -17.57 -4.33
CA LYS A 122 -9.21 -16.47 -3.68
C LYS A 122 -8.34 -17.01 -2.54
N PRO A 123 -7.10 -16.52 -2.36
CA PRO A 123 -6.23 -16.96 -1.28
C PRO A 123 -6.74 -16.46 0.08
N ALA A 124 -6.46 -17.19 1.14
CA ALA A 124 -6.45 -16.62 2.47
C ALA A 124 -5.20 -15.76 2.63
N LEU A 125 -5.36 -14.57 3.19
CA LEU A 125 -4.27 -13.64 3.49
C LEU A 125 -4.03 -13.61 4.99
N CYS A 126 -2.76 -13.70 5.37
CA CYS A 126 -2.32 -13.54 6.73
C CYS A 126 -1.48 -12.26 6.80
N LEU A 127 -1.97 -11.24 7.53
CA LEU A 127 -1.31 -9.97 7.67
C LEU A 127 -0.76 -9.84 9.09
N LYS A 128 0.53 -9.51 9.19
CA LYS A 128 1.14 -9.18 10.48
C LYS A 128 0.71 -7.78 10.90
N VAL A 129 0.32 -7.63 12.15
CA VAL A 129 0.01 -6.35 12.78
C VAL A 129 0.95 -6.11 13.97
N GLN A 130 1.14 -4.85 14.31
CA GLN A 130 1.93 -4.47 15.47
C GLN A 130 1.12 -4.65 16.76
N GLU A 131 1.79 -4.85 17.89
CA GLU A 131 1.14 -5.05 19.21
C GLU A 131 0.21 -3.91 19.64
N ARG A 132 0.46 -2.69 19.14
CA ARG A 132 -0.32 -1.50 19.48
C ARG A 132 -1.28 -1.05 18.38
N THR A 133 -1.60 -1.95 17.46
CA THR A 133 -2.56 -1.65 16.37
C THR A 133 -3.96 -1.44 16.96
N THR A 134 -4.61 -0.35 16.60
CA THR A 134 -5.97 -0.05 17.03
C THR A 134 -7.00 -0.84 16.21
N GLN A 135 -8.23 -0.99 16.74
CA GLN A 135 -9.31 -1.67 16.01
C GLN A 135 -9.62 -1.03 14.64
N VAL A 136 -9.45 0.29 14.52
CA VAL A 136 -9.66 1.00 13.24
C VAL A 136 -8.59 0.60 12.22
N GLU A 137 -7.34 0.53 12.65
CA GLU A 137 -6.21 0.11 11.80
C GLU A 137 -6.31 -1.37 11.42
N GLU A 138 -6.70 -2.23 12.37
CA GLU A 138 -6.99 -3.65 12.08
C GLU A 138 -8.08 -3.78 11.02
N ARG A 139 -9.15 -3.00 11.15
CA ARG A 139 -10.23 -2.97 10.17
C ARG A 139 -9.73 -2.53 8.80
N ALA A 140 -8.92 -1.49 8.73
CA ALA A 140 -8.33 -1.01 7.49
C ALA A 140 -7.47 -2.09 6.81
N LEU A 141 -6.69 -2.86 7.58
CA LEU A 141 -5.89 -3.97 7.05
C LEU A 141 -6.75 -5.14 6.55
N VAL A 142 -7.83 -5.46 7.24
CA VAL A 142 -8.78 -6.49 6.77
C VAL A 142 -9.43 -6.04 5.47
N ASP A 143 -9.93 -4.81 5.41
CA ASP A 143 -10.57 -4.26 4.22
C ASP A 143 -9.56 -4.19 3.04
N LEU A 144 -8.32 -3.80 3.31
CA LEU A 144 -7.21 -3.84 2.35
C LEU A 144 -7.00 -5.25 1.78
N GLY A 145 -6.89 -6.25 2.63
CA GLY A 145 -6.67 -7.63 2.19
C GLY A 145 -7.82 -8.15 1.33
N VAL A 146 -9.07 -7.88 1.72
CA VAL A 146 -10.26 -8.30 0.97
C VAL A 146 -10.32 -7.59 -0.40
N GLN A 147 -10.12 -6.28 -0.44
CA GLN A 147 -10.19 -5.49 -1.67
C GLN A 147 -9.03 -5.80 -2.62
N SER A 148 -7.86 -6.14 -2.09
CA SER A 148 -6.72 -6.58 -2.91
C SER A 148 -6.91 -7.96 -3.55
N GLY A 149 -7.96 -8.70 -3.22
CA GLY A 149 -8.29 -9.99 -3.82
C GLY A 149 -8.19 -11.19 -2.87
N GLY A 150 -8.00 -10.98 -1.58
CA GLY A 150 -8.10 -12.02 -0.56
C GLY A 150 -9.51 -12.58 -0.41
N GLY A 151 -9.63 -13.87 -0.11
CA GLY A 151 -10.90 -14.53 0.20
C GLY A 151 -11.22 -14.49 1.69
N LYS A 152 -10.21 -14.70 2.51
CA LYS A 152 -10.26 -14.55 3.98
C LYS A 152 -9.01 -13.78 4.40
N VAL A 153 -9.13 -12.94 5.42
CA VAL A 153 -8.01 -12.18 5.98
C VAL A 153 -7.88 -12.52 7.46
N PHE A 154 -6.68 -12.89 7.86
CA PHE A 154 -6.31 -13.16 9.24
C PHE A 154 -5.25 -12.14 9.66
N LEU A 155 -5.41 -11.56 10.85
CA LEU A 155 -4.43 -10.68 11.45
C LEU A 155 -3.66 -11.42 12.54
N PHE A 156 -2.34 -11.27 12.55
CA PHE A 156 -1.45 -11.86 13.54
C PHE A 156 -0.65 -10.76 14.23
N GLN A 157 -0.74 -10.70 15.54
CA GLN A 157 0.15 -9.89 16.35
C GLN A 157 1.48 -10.63 16.46
N GLU A 158 2.52 -9.92 16.09
CA GLU A 158 3.93 -10.27 16.19
C GLU A 158 4.28 -11.75 16.45
N SER A 159 4.48 -12.55 15.42
CA SER A 159 5.12 -13.83 15.60
C SER A 159 6.03 -14.19 14.44
N LEU A 160 7.19 -14.73 14.79
CA LEU A 160 8.25 -15.19 13.91
C LEU A 160 7.84 -16.38 13.01
N SER A 161 6.67 -16.96 13.22
CA SER A 161 6.22 -18.16 12.55
C SER A 161 4.81 -18.08 12.01
N ILE A 162 4.45 -16.94 11.34
CA ILE A 162 3.14 -16.77 10.69
C ILE A 162 2.71 -18.02 9.92
N LEU A 163 3.65 -18.73 9.33
CA LEU A 163 3.39 -19.93 8.55
C LEU A 163 3.10 -21.17 9.38
N GLU A 164 3.89 -21.40 10.41
CA GLU A 164 3.71 -22.57 11.27
C GLU A 164 2.48 -22.39 12.13
N ASP A 165 2.26 -21.22 12.66
CA ASP A 165 1.05 -20.87 13.41
C ASP A 165 -0.19 -20.93 12.53
N ALA A 166 -0.12 -20.44 11.29
CA ALA A 166 -1.25 -20.52 10.37
C ALA A 166 -1.59 -21.98 10.02
N LYS A 167 -0.60 -22.83 9.78
CA LYS A 167 -0.83 -24.27 9.55
C LYS A 167 -1.38 -24.99 10.78
N HIS A 168 -0.86 -24.63 11.94
CA HIS A 168 -1.25 -25.26 13.20
C HIS A 168 -2.66 -24.84 13.65
N ASN A 169 -2.96 -23.55 13.56
CA ASN A 169 -4.22 -22.99 14.06
C ASN A 169 -5.38 -23.07 13.07
N PHE A 170 -5.09 -23.30 11.78
CA PHE A 170 -6.11 -23.38 10.73
C PHE A 170 -5.93 -24.65 9.88
N PRO A 171 -6.18 -25.84 10.46
CA PRO A 171 -6.11 -27.08 9.71
C PRO A 171 -7.13 -27.06 8.57
N GLY A 172 -6.67 -27.29 7.34
CA GLY A 172 -7.47 -27.18 6.12
C GLY A 172 -7.18 -25.94 5.29
N LEU A 173 -6.25 -25.08 5.68
CA LEU A 173 -5.75 -23.98 4.87
C LEU A 173 -4.94 -24.57 3.69
N SER A 174 -5.58 -24.70 2.53
CA SER A 174 -4.93 -25.25 1.34
C SER A 174 -4.05 -24.22 0.61
N GLN A 175 -4.32 -22.93 0.81
CA GLN A 175 -3.60 -21.82 0.19
C GLN A 175 -3.64 -20.59 1.08
N ALA A 176 -2.47 -20.08 1.45
CA ALA A 176 -2.33 -18.80 2.15
C ALA A 176 -1.12 -18.03 1.63
N VAL A 177 -1.25 -16.71 1.62
CA VAL A 177 -0.16 -15.78 1.33
C VAL A 177 0.03 -14.88 2.55
N ALA A 178 1.24 -14.83 3.09
CA ALA A 178 1.57 -13.99 4.23
C ALA A 178 2.25 -12.70 3.77
N PHE A 179 1.81 -11.60 4.33
CA PHE A 179 2.43 -10.28 4.17
C PHE A 179 3.00 -9.85 5.51
N ASP A 180 4.27 -9.55 5.53
CA ASP A 180 4.95 -8.93 6.66
C ASP A 180 5.29 -7.48 6.28
N ILE A 181 4.64 -6.53 6.96
CA ILE A 181 4.86 -5.09 6.74
C ILE A 181 5.77 -4.64 7.87
N LEU A 182 7.06 -4.53 7.56
CA LEU A 182 8.07 -4.10 8.52
C LEU A 182 8.14 -2.56 8.53
N PRO A 183 8.27 -1.95 9.72
CA PRO A 183 8.64 -0.55 9.80
C PRO A 183 10.00 -0.33 9.13
N GLY A 184 10.12 0.78 8.39
CA GLY A 184 11.36 1.19 7.74
C GLY A 184 12.40 1.70 8.71
#